data_1ddc4bd850de8a8be7e1e347da5f9c32
#
_entry.id   1ddc4bd850de8a8be7e1e347da5f9c32
#
_cell.length_a   1.000
_cell.length_b   1.000
_cell.length_c   1.000
_cell.angle_alpha   90.00
_cell.angle_beta   90.00
_cell.angle_gamma   90.00
#
_symmetry.space_group_name_H-M   'P 1'
#
loop_
_entity.id
_entity.type
_entity.pdbx_description
1 polymer ?
#
loop_
_entity_poly.entity_id
_entity_poly.type
_entity_poly.pdbx_seq_one_letter_code
_entity_poly.pdbx_strand_id
1 'polypeptide(L)'
;DGWWKKAAYKNYLKSMKSMIYNYGAIYSGYYSKNSNAANYHSFSYEDGTKGVAYLSDLRETGGSNPLRSYSNHAITVVGWDDNFSRENFYEGCRPDSDGAFLVKNSWGEDWGEGGYFWISYEEYFSESTSVMSTTNRSGLYDHLYEYDPLGVTDTYRVNSKKLVYMNKFSISTTKKQKVTSVSSYFLQSG
;
A
#
# COMPACT_ATOMS: atom_id res chain seq x y z
N ASP A 1 16.52 -8.44 -20.88
CA ASP A 1 16.19 -7.16 -20.20
C ASP A 1 15.07 -7.40 -19.18
N GLY A 2 15.24 -6.87 -17.96
CA GLY A 2 14.26 -7.04 -16.88
C GLY A 2 12.91 -6.41 -17.21
N TRP A 3 11.83 -6.92 -16.61
CA TRP A 3 10.45 -6.44 -16.82
C TRP A 3 10.31 -4.95 -16.44
N TRP A 4 11.05 -4.46 -15.45
CA TRP A 4 11.06 -3.04 -15.02
C TRP A 4 11.58 -2.07 -16.10
N LYS A 5 12.33 -2.57 -17.07
CA LYS A 5 12.83 -1.77 -18.21
C LYS A 5 11.81 -1.64 -19.33
N LYS A 6 10.75 -2.46 -19.33
CA LYS A 6 9.73 -2.47 -20.39
C LYS A 6 8.88 -1.19 -20.37
N ALA A 7 8.51 -0.69 -21.56
CA ALA A 7 7.69 0.51 -21.73
C ALA A 7 6.35 0.42 -20.98
N ALA A 8 5.73 -0.77 -20.95
CA ALA A 8 4.48 -1.00 -20.23
C ALA A 8 4.61 -0.71 -18.73
N TYR A 9 5.71 -1.16 -18.11
CA TYR A 9 5.94 -0.91 -16.69
C TYR A 9 6.24 0.57 -16.42
N LYS A 10 7.04 1.21 -17.26
CA LYS A 10 7.29 2.65 -17.17
C LYS A 10 6.02 3.48 -17.28
N ASN A 11 5.08 3.08 -18.13
CA ASN A 11 3.76 3.72 -18.24
C ASN A 11 2.91 3.48 -16.98
N TYR A 12 2.98 2.29 -16.40
CA TYR A 12 2.33 1.98 -15.12
C TYR A 12 2.84 2.91 -14.00
N LEU A 13 4.16 3.10 -13.85
CA LEU A 13 4.74 4.03 -12.87
C LEU A 13 4.27 5.47 -13.09
N LYS A 14 4.17 5.92 -14.35
CA LYS A 14 3.60 7.24 -14.68
C LYS A 14 2.15 7.36 -14.24
N SER A 15 1.36 6.30 -14.45
CA SER A 15 -0.03 6.27 -13.99
C SER A 15 -0.14 6.35 -12.47
N MET A 16 0.72 5.63 -11.73
CA MET A 16 0.79 5.74 -10.27
C MET A 16 1.08 7.17 -9.81
N LYS A 17 2.10 7.83 -10.40
CA LYS A 17 2.43 9.22 -10.09
C LYS A 17 1.27 10.16 -10.39
N SER A 18 0.59 9.97 -11.52
CA SER A 18 -0.60 10.76 -11.87
C SER A 18 -1.73 10.56 -10.86
N MET A 19 -1.96 9.33 -10.40
CA MET A 19 -2.97 9.06 -9.37
C MET A 19 -2.60 9.72 -8.04
N ILE A 20 -1.34 9.64 -7.61
CA ILE A 20 -0.87 10.30 -6.39
C ILE A 20 -1.02 11.82 -6.50
N TYR A 21 -0.63 12.40 -7.63
CA TYR A 21 -0.74 13.84 -7.87
C TYR A 21 -2.18 14.34 -7.79
N ASN A 22 -3.13 13.59 -8.36
CA ASN A 22 -4.54 14.00 -8.43
C ASN A 22 -5.33 13.67 -7.16
N TYR A 23 -4.97 12.64 -6.41
CA TYR A 23 -5.77 12.10 -5.30
C TYR A 23 -5.01 12.05 -3.96
N GLY A 24 -3.73 12.35 -3.94
CA GLY A 24 -2.91 12.45 -2.74
C GLY A 24 -2.30 11.14 -2.26
N ALA A 25 -3.00 10.02 -2.37
CA ALA A 25 -2.51 8.71 -1.95
C ALA A 25 -3.18 7.59 -2.73
N ILE A 26 -2.47 6.47 -2.91
CA ILE A 26 -2.99 5.28 -3.57
C ILE A 26 -2.70 4.03 -2.75
N TYR A 27 -3.65 3.10 -2.74
CA TYR A 27 -3.43 1.74 -2.26
C TYR A 27 -2.61 0.95 -3.29
N SER A 28 -1.66 0.17 -2.82
CA SER A 28 -0.98 -0.83 -3.62
C SER A 28 -0.50 -1.98 -2.74
N GLY A 29 -0.07 -3.05 -3.35
CA GLY A 29 0.58 -4.15 -2.68
C GLY A 29 1.95 -4.45 -3.30
N TYR A 30 2.82 -5.07 -2.55
CA TYR A 30 4.13 -5.55 -3.00
C TYR A 30 4.51 -6.83 -2.27
N TYR A 31 5.59 -7.47 -2.71
CA TYR A 31 6.15 -8.60 -1.98
C TYR A 31 7.10 -8.09 -0.90
N SER A 32 6.67 -8.18 0.35
CA SER A 32 7.47 -7.87 1.54
C SER A 32 8.18 -9.12 2.03
N LYS A 33 9.51 -9.06 2.12
CA LYS A 33 10.27 -10.00 2.93
C LYS A 33 10.15 -9.62 4.40
N ASN A 34 10.63 -10.50 5.29
CA ASN A 34 10.70 -10.19 6.72
C ASN A 34 11.30 -8.78 6.93
N SER A 35 10.70 -7.99 7.82
CA SER A 35 11.10 -6.61 8.15
C SER A 35 12.58 -6.45 8.56
N ASN A 36 13.22 -7.54 9.01
CA ASN A 36 14.66 -7.59 9.35
C ASN A 36 15.55 -8.04 8.18
N ALA A 37 14.98 -8.27 6.99
CA ALA A 37 15.77 -8.65 5.83
C ALA A 37 16.64 -7.47 5.35
N ALA A 38 17.83 -7.76 4.83
CA ALA A 38 18.74 -6.75 4.28
C ALA A 38 18.07 -5.87 3.20
N ASN A 39 17.02 -6.40 2.56
CA ASN A 39 16.24 -5.66 1.57
C ASN A 39 15.59 -4.38 2.13
N TYR A 40 15.27 -4.32 3.44
CA TYR A 40 14.91 -3.08 4.15
C TYR A 40 16.19 -2.44 4.68
N HIS A 41 16.85 -1.70 3.84
CA HIS A 41 18.14 -1.09 4.12
C HIS A 41 17.98 0.28 4.77
N SER A 42 18.59 0.47 5.94
CA SER A 42 18.65 1.77 6.60
C SER A 42 19.77 2.63 6.00
N PHE A 43 19.45 3.87 5.65
CA PHE A 43 20.40 4.86 5.16
C PHE A 43 20.32 6.13 5.98
N SER A 44 21.23 7.08 5.74
CA SER A 44 21.23 8.40 6.39
C SER A 44 21.13 9.50 5.34
N TYR A 45 20.28 10.48 5.60
CA TYR A 45 20.24 11.73 4.86
C TYR A 45 21.47 12.60 5.22
N GLU A 46 21.72 13.65 4.44
CA GLU A 46 22.82 14.60 4.68
C GLU A 46 22.70 15.31 6.04
N ASP A 47 21.48 15.54 6.52
CA ASP A 47 21.20 16.14 7.84
C ASP A 47 21.33 15.15 9.02
N GLY A 48 21.70 13.90 8.74
CA GLY A 48 21.89 12.82 9.70
C GLY A 48 20.61 12.09 10.10
N THR A 49 19.44 12.47 9.60
CA THR A 49 18.20 11.70 9.80
C THR A 49 18.30 10.32 9.14
N LYS A 50 17.47 9.38 9.61
CA LYS A 50 17.50 8.00 9.13
C LYS A 50 16.29 7.72 8.28
N GLY A 51 16.51 7.06 7.15
CA GLY A 51 15.48 6.52 6.29
C GLY A 51 15.61 5.01 6.09
N VAL A 52 14.62 4.40 5.48
CA VAL A 52 14.61 2.99 5.06
C VAL A 52 14.26 2.91 3.59
N ALA A 53 15.07 2.20 2.81
CA ALA A 53 14.83 1.93 1.40
C ALA A 53 14.67 0.42 1.16
N TYR A 54 13.75 0.04 0.28
CA TYR A 54 13.41 -1.35 0.00
C TYR A 54 13.43 -1.67 -1.49
N LEU A 55 14.05 -2.79 -1.81
CA LEU A 55 13.91 -3.49 -3.09
C LEU A 55 14.04 -5.00 -2.83
N SER A 56 13.12 -5.81 -3.37
CA SER A 56 13.25 -7.26 -3.29
C SER A 56 14.37 -7.75 -4.21
N ASP A 57 14.98 -8.89 -3.83
CA ASP A 57 15.95 -9.58 -4.69
C ASP A 57 15.29 -10.46 -5.77
N LEU A 58 13.97 -10.46 -5.83
CA LEU A 58 13.17 -11.26 -6.76
C LEU A 58 13.14 -10.68 -8.18
N ARG A 59 13.73 -9.51 -8.36
CA ARG A 59 13.90 -8.85 -9.66
C ARG A 59 14.60 -9.76 -10.70
N GLU A 60 15.53 -10.59 -10.24
CA GLU A 60 16.37 -11.42 -11.10
C GLU A 60 15.76 -12.77 -11.50
N THR A 61 14.61 -13.15 -10.99
CA THR A 61 14.00 -14.45 -11.30
C THR A 61 13.43 -14.53 -12.72
N GLY A 62 14.24 -14.16 -13.69
CA GLY A 62 14.17 -14.49 -15.11
C GLY A 62 12.80 -14.49 -15.78
N GLY A 63 12.43 -13.41 -16.43
CA GLY A 63 11.55 -13.38 -17.61
C GLY A 63 10.05 -13.66 -17.45
N SER A 64 9.65 -14.52 -16.57
CA SER A 64 8.26 -14.78 -16.21
C SER A 64 8.07 -14.25 -14.82
N ASN A 65 7.41 -13.09 -14.67
CA ASN A 65 7.22 -12.49 -13.37
C ASN A 65 6.43 -13.44 -12.43
N PRO A 66 7.10 -14.26 -11.60
CA PRO A 66 6.39 -15.15 -10.66
C PRO A 66 5.70 -14.36 -9.55
N LEU A 67 6.00 -13.07 -9.43
CA LEU A 67 5.50 -12.20 -8.36
C LEU A 67 4.13 -11.61 -8.63
N ARG A 68 3.59 -11.74 -9.84
CA ARG A 68 2.21 -11.31 -10.13
C ARG A 68 1.17 -11.90 -9.19
N SER A 69 1.50 -13.01 -8.53
CA SER A 69 0.61 -13.68 -7.57
C SER A 69 1.03 -13.57 -6.10
N TYR A 70 2.13 -12.88 -5.77
CA TYR A 70 2.72 -12.92 -4.43
C TYR A 70 2.85 -11.57 -3.72
N SER A 71 1.97 -10.62 -4.03
CA SER A 71 1.82 -9.48 -3.11
C SER A 71 1.31 -10.01 -1.77
N ASN A 72 2.12 -9.89 -0.73
CA ASN A 72 1.80 -10.36 0.62
C ASN A 72 1.68 -9.21 1.62
N HIS A 73 1.86 -7.97 1.17
CA HIS A 73 1.79 -6.79 2.03
C HIS A 73 1.12 -5.62 1.33
N ALA A 74 0.16 -5.02 2.03
CA ALA A 74 -0.59 -3.86 1.59
C ALA A 74 0.04 -2.57 2.12
N ILE A 75 0.11 -1.55 1.28
CA ILE A 75 0.73 -0.26 1.57
C ILE A 75 -0.07 0.91 1.00
N THR A 76 0.22 2.09 1.51
CA THR A 76 -0.26 3.35 0.93
C THR A 76 0.91 4.12 0.34
N VAL A 77 0.91 4.32 -0.97
CA VAL A 77 1.91 5.14 -1.67
C VAL A 77 1.46 6.59 -1.64
N VAL A 78 2.30 7.47 -1.09
CA VAL A 78 1.92 8.85 -0.77
C VAL A 78 2.73 9.90 -1.52
N GLY A 79 3.81 9.50 -2.18
CA GLY A 79 4.69 10.41 -2.90
C GLY A 79 5.74 9.69 -3.73
N TRP A 80 6.63 10.43 -4.32
CA TRP A 80 7.79 9.91 -5.06
C TRP A 80 8.91 10.93 -5.14
N ASP A 81 10.13 10.44 -5.39
CA ASP A 81 11.28 11.24 -5.78
C ASP A 81 12.01 10.55 -6.94
N ASP A 82 12.10 11.24 -8.08
CA ASP A 82 12.77 10.74 -9.28
C ASP A 82 14.30 10.72 -9.14
N ASN A 83 14.83 11.48 -8.18
CA ASN A 83 16.27 11.58 -7.89
C ASN A 83 16.67 10.80 -6.64
N PHE A 84 15.76 10.03 -6.04
CA PHE A 84 16.09 9.22 -4.87
C PHE A 84 17.22 8.26 -5.21
N SER A 85 18.37 8.44 -4.56
CA SER A 85 19.59 7.74 -4.94
C SER A 85 19.47 6.23 -4.79
N ARG A 86 19.87 5.49 -5.82
CA ARG A 86 20.01 4.04 -5.81
C ARG A 86 21.00 3.54 -4.75
N GLU A 87 21.93 4.40 -4.33
CA GLU A 87 22.92 4.07 -3.31
C GLU A 87 22.30 3.90 -1.90
N ASN A 88 21.08 4.40 -1.68
CA ASN A 88 20.33 4.22 -0.44
C ASN A 88 19.77 2.80 -0.26
N PHE A 89 19.85 1.96 -1.30
CA PHE A 89 19.37 0.58 -1.24
C PHE A 89 20.50 -0.40 -0.87
N TYR A 90 20.09 -1.55 -0.38
CA TYR A 90 21.02 -2.62 -0.07
C TYR A 90 21.86 -3.01 -1.30
N GLU A 91 23.17 -3.05 -1.16
CA GLU A 91 24.11 -3.31 -2.26
C GLU A 91 23.86 -4.64 -2.99
N GLY A 92 23.42 -5.68 -2.25
CA GLY A 92 23.13 -7.00 -2.80
C GLY A 92 21.89 -7.08 -3.69
N CYS A 93 21.02 -6.04 -3.67
CA CYS A 93 19.85 -5.94 -4.56
C CYS A 93 19.60 -4.50 -5.04
N ARG A 94 20.67 -3.73 -5.19
CA ARG A 94 20.61 -2.32 -5.61
C ARG A 94 19.89 -2.16 -6.95
N PRO A 95 19.01 -1.13 -7.09
CA PRO A 95 18.36 -0.82 -8.36
C PRO A 95 19.38 -0.43 -9.46
N ASP A 96 18.97 -0.57 -10.71
CA ASP A 96 19.80 -0.14 -11.86
C ASP A 96 19.79 1.39 -12.02
N SER A 97 18.73 2.06 -11.54
CA SER A 97 18.54 3.51 -11.68
C SER A 97 18.00 4.14 -10.39
N ASP A 98 18.16 5.46 -10.29
CA ASP A 98 17.56 6.27 -9.25
C ASP A 98 16.03 6.31 -9.38
N GLY A 99 15.37 6.69 -8.29
CA GLY A 99 13.95 6.91 -8.19
C GLY A 99 13.22 5.91 -7.31
N ALA A 100 12.35 6.44 -6.45
CA ALA A 100 11.57 5.66 -5.52
C ALA A 100 10.21 6.29 -5.22
N PHE A 101 9.27 5.46 -4.76
CA PHE A 101 8.03 5.89 -4.14
C PHE A 101 8.18 5.99 -2.63
N LEU A 102 7.63 7.06 -2.05
CA LEU A 102 7.45 7.19 -0.60
C LEU A 102 6.17 6.46 -0.19
N VAL A 103 6.29 5.62 0.80
CA VAL A 103 5.23 4.70 1.22
C VAL A 103 4.98 4.84 2.71
N LYS A 104 3.70 4.93 3.09
CA LYS A 104 3.27 4.77 4.47
C LYS A 104 3.01 3.29 4.77
N ASN A 105 3.71 2.79 5.81
CA ASN A 105 3.59 1.43 6.29
C ASN A 105 2.57 1.33 7.45
N SER A 106 2.18 0.09 7.81
CA SER A 106 1.29 -0.22 8.93
C SER A 106 2.01 -0.76 10.17
N TRP A 107 3.35 -0.63 10.26
CA TRP A 107 4.15 -1.20 11.35
C TRP A 107 4.41 -0.24 12.51
N GLY A 108 3.72 0.91 12.55
CA GLY A 108 3.84 1.90 13.60
C GLY A 108 4.84 3.01 13.28
N GLU A 109 4.80 4.07 14.09
CA GLU A 109 5.62 5.28 13.91
C GLU A 109 7.08 5.07 14.32
N ASP A 110 7.35 4.09 15.17
CA ASP A 110 8.71 3.75 15.61
C ASP A 110 9.51 2.99 14.54
N TRP A 111 8.85 2.57 13.46
CA TRP A 111 9.49 1.86 12.35
C TRP A 111 9.77 2.80 11.17
N GLY A 112 10.94 2.61 10.55
CA GLY A 112 11.33 3.39 9.38
C GLY A 112 11.49 4.88 9.69
N GLU A 113 10.96 5.71 8.83
CA GLU A 113 10.97 7.18 8.95
C GLU A 113 9.61 7.66 9.44
N GLY A 114 9.33 7.50 10.75
CA GLY A 114 8.01 7.83 11.31
C GLY A 114 6.86 7.00 10.74
N GLY A 115 7.13 5.72 10.43
CA GLY A 115 6.18 4.82 9.77
C GLY A 115 6.22 4.86 8.24
N TYR A 116 7.16 5.58 7.65
CA TYR A 116 7.35 5.66 6.20
C TYR A 116 8.65 4.98 5.76
N PHE A 117 8.72 4.66 4.47
CA PHE A 117 9.92 4.15 3.82
C PHE A 117 9.84 4.34 2.31
N TRP A 118 10.96 4.11 1.63
CA TRP A 118 11.08 4.26 0.20
C TRP A 118 11.10 2.90 -0.50
N ILE A 119 10.34 2.75 -1.58
CA ILE A 119 10.37 1.55 -2.44
C ILE A 119 10.87 1.97 -3.82
N SER A 120 11.89 1.27 -4.32
CA SER A 120 12.43 1.48 -5.66
C SER A 120 11.33 1.40 -6.74
N TYR A 121 11.46 2.21 -7.80
CA TYR A 121 10.66 2.04 -9.01
C TYR A 121 10.85 0.69 -9.70
N GLU A 122 11.90 -0.02 -9.37
CA GLU A 122 12.18 -1.36 -9.90
C GLU A 122 11.56 -2.49 -9.07
N GLU A 123 10.82 -2.15 -8.00
CA GLU A 123 9.99 -3.11 -7.28
C GLU A 123 8.69 -3.37 -8.02
N TYR A 124 8.20 -4.60 -7.93
CA TYR A 124 6.92 -4.97 -8.50
C TYR A 124 5.78 -4.57 -7.56
N PHE A 125 4.95 -3.65 -8.02
CA PHE A 125 3.70 -3.30 -7.35
C PHE A 125 2.54 -4.11 -7.91
N SER A 126 1.62 -4.50 -7.05
CA SER A 126 0.40 -5.22 -7.42
C SER A 126 -0.40 -4.46 -8.48
N GLU A 127 -0.92 -5.18 -9.48
CA GLU A 127 -1.82 -4.62 -10.49
C GLU A 127 -3.14 -4.09 -9.88
N SER A 128 -3.45 -4.46 -8.63
CA SER A 128 -4.63 -4.00 -7.89
C SER A 128 -4.43 -2.62 -7.24
N THR A 129 -3.64 -1.74 -7.87
CA THR A 129 -3.48 -0.37 -7.41
C THR A 129 -4.80 0.39 -7.55
N SER A 130 -5.26 1.01 -6.47
CA SER A 130 -6.50 1.75 -6.44
C SER A 130 -6.37 3.08 -5.73
N VAL A 131 -7.21 4.02 -6.14
CA VAL A 131 -7.33 5.32 -5.49
C VAL A 131 -8.34 5.21 -4.36
N MET A 132 -7.98 5.69 -3.18
CA MET A 132 -8.95 5.95 -2.12
C MET A 132 -9.52 7.36 -2.32
N SER A 133 -10.69 7.44 -2.94
CA SER A 133 -11.41 8.70 -3.01
C SER A 133 -12.35 8.81 -1.82
N THR A 134 -12.08 9.73 -0.92
CA THR A 134 -13.08 10.17 0.02
C THR A 134 -14.05 11.10 -0.72
N THR A 135 -15.19 10.61 -1.12
CA THR A 135 -16.30 11.51 -1.45
C THR A 135 -16.65 12.24 -0.18
N ASN A 136 -16.48 13.55 -0.18
CA ASN A 136 -16.95 14.38 0.92
C ASN A 136 -18.47 14.24 1.00
N ARG A 137 -18.94 13.33 1.82
CA ARG A 137 -20.37 13.15 2.15
C ARG A 137 -20.79 14.06 3.30
N SER A 138 -20.08 15.18 3.50
CA SER A 138 -20.46 16.18 4.47
C SER A 138 -21.91 16.61 4.20
N GLY A 139 -22.77 16.42 5.20
CA GLY A 139 -24.19 16.71 5.11
C GLY A 139 -25.12 15.52 4.87
N LEU A 140 -24.62 14.31 4.62
CA LEU A 140 -25.46 13.11 4.52
C LEU A 140 -25.69 12.43 5.88
N TYR A 141 -24.66 12.42 6.72
CA TYR A 141 -24.70 11.79 8.05
C TYR A 141 -23.95 12.64 9.06
N ASP A 142 -24.49 12.75 10.28
CA ASP A 142 -23.81 13.42 11.41
C ASP A 142 -22.67 12.56 11.97
N HIS A 143 -22.81 11.25 11.88
CA HIS A 143 -21.82 10.29 12.38
C HIS A 143 -21.74 9.07 11.45
N LEU A 144 -20.50 8.61 11.21
CA LEU A 144 -20.19 7.36 10.53
C LEU A 144 -19.46 6.43 11.50
N TYR A 145 -19.92 5.20 11.59
CA TYR A 145 -19.28 4.13 12.37
C TYR A 145 -18.90 3.01 11.40
N GLU A 146 -17.62 2.71 11.31
CA GLU A 146 -17.11 1.71 10.38
C GLU A 146 -15.98 0.91 11.00
N TYR A 147 -15.83 -0.35 10.60
CA TYR A 147 -14.70 -1.22 10.94
C TYR A 147 -13.73 -1.40 9.77
N ASP A 148 -14.21 -1.22 8.55
CA ASP A 148 -13.47 -1.44 7.31
C ASP A 148 -13.38 -0.13 6.49
N PRO A 149 -12.65 0.90 6.97
CA PRO A 149 -12.56 2.18 6.29
C PRO A 149 -11.91 2.08 4.90
N LEU A 150 -11.20 1.01 4.65
CA LEU A 150 -10.54 0.71 3.37
C LEU A 150 -11.41 -0.15 2.42
N GLY A 151 -12.64 -0.48 2.83
CA GLY A 151 -13.50 -1.40 2.09
C GLY A 151 -13.14 -2.86 2.29
N VAL A 152 -13.37 -3.70 1.28
CA VAL A 152 -13.07 -5.14 1.36
C VAL A 152 -11.56 -5.36 1.24
N THR A 153 -10.92 -5.68 2.36
CA THR A 153 -9.49 -5.98 2.43
C THR A 153 -9.20 -7.47 2.54
N ASP A 154 -10.17 -8.26 3.02
CA ASP A 154 -10.06 -9.71 3.13
C ASP A 154 -11.44 -10.37 3.07
N THR A 155 -11.47 -11.68 2.86
CA THR A 155 -12.71 -12.46 2.77
C THR A 155 -12.62 -13.75 3.55
N TYR A 156 -13.66 -14.03 4.34
CA TYR A 156 -13.79 -15.27 5.05
C TYR A 156 -14.83 -16.17 4.37
N ARG A 157 -14.44 -17.42 4.07
CA ARG A 157 -15.38 -18.45 3.66
C ARG A 157 -15.84 -19.26 4.87
N VAL A 158 -17.14 -19.35 5.03
CA VAL A 158 -17.75 -20.17 6.07
C VAL A 158 -18.52 -21.28 5.39
N ASN A 159 -18.19 -22.52 5.73
CA ASN A 159 -18.90 -23.69 5.22
C ASN A 159 -20.22 -23.90 5.99
N SER A 160 -21.11 -22.95 5.90
CA SER A 160 -22.42 -22.98 6.55
C SER A 160 -23.46 -22.27 5.68
N LYS A 161 -24.68 -22.81 5.68
CA LYS A 161 -25.84 -22.19 5.01
C LYS A 161 -26.39 -20.97 5.74
N LYS A 162 -25.96 -20.74 6.99
CA LYS A 162 -26.35 -19.58 7.81
C LYS A 162 -25.11 -19.01 8.47
N LEU A 163 -24.89 -17.73 8.31
CA LEU A 163 -23.85 -16.96 8.98
C LEU A 163 -24.51 -15.76 9.68
N VAL A 164 -24.17 -15.60 10.95
CA VAL A 164 -24.47 -14.37 11.69
C VAL A 164 -23.15 -13.71 12.03
N TYR A 165 -22.99 -12.46 11.62
CA TYR A 165 -21.86 -11.64 12.00
C TYR A 165 -22.35 -10.34 12.68
N MET A 166 -21.53 -9.77 13.52
CA MET A 166 -21.90 -8.58 14.28
C MET A 166 -20.69 -7.68 14.47
N ASN A 167 -20.91 -6.39 14.22
CA ASN A 167 -20.00 -5.34 14.60
C ASN A 167 -20.62 -4.53 15.74
N LYS A 168 -19.83 -4.24 16.79
CA LYS A 168 -20.24 -3.46 17.94
C LYS A 168 -19.60 -2.10 17.89
N PHE A 169 -20.41 -1.05 17.85
CA PHE A 169 -19.93 0.32 17.89
C PHE A 169 -20.24 0.96 19.26
N SER A 170 -19.27 1.70 19.78
CA SER A 170 -19.48 2.53 20.97
C SER A 170 -19.89 3.93 20.55
N ILE A 171 -21.04 4.37 21.04
CA ILE A 171 -21.55 5.71 20.78
C ILE A 171 -21.01 6.66 21.84
N SER A 172 -20.17 7.63 21.45
CA SER A 172 -19.50 8.58 22.33
C SER A 172 -20.33 9.83 22.66
N THR A 173 -21.58 9.89 22.23
CA THR A 173 -22.46 11.05 22.42
C THR A 173 -23.64 10.73 23.33
N THR A 174 -24.06 11.71 24.15
CA THR A 174 -25.25 11.62 24.96
C THR A 174 -26.57 11.92 24.21
N LYS A 175 -26.45 12.37 22.96
CA LYS A 175 -27.64 12.67 22.12
C LYS A 175 -28.17 11.40 21.49
N LYS A 176 -29.51 11.29 21.41
CA LYS A 176 -30.16 10.20 20.67
C LYS A 176 -29.75 10.25 19.21
N GLN A 177 -29.35 9.08 18.66
CA GLN A 177 -29.02 8.91 17.27
C GLN A 177 -30.02 7.99 16.58
N LYS A 178 -30.23 8.22 15.30
CA LYS A 178 -31.06 7.38 14.43
C LYS A 178 -30.13 6.72 13.38
N VAL A 179 -30.19 5.41 13.30
CA VAL A 179 -29.52 4.68 12.21
C VAL A 179 -30.31 4.97 10.92
N THR A 180 -29.68 5.60 9.96
CA THR A 180 -30.27 5.97 8.67
C THR A 180 -29.84 5.07 7.53
N SER A 181 -28.67 4.44 7.66
CA SER A 181 -28.14 3.51 6.68
C SER A 181 -27.24 2.46 7.33
N VAL A 182 -27.25 1.25 6.80
CA VAL A 182 -26.32 0.17 7.12
C VAL A 182 -25.79 -0.39 5.79
N SER A 183 -24.49 -0.50 5.66
CA SER A 183 -23.85 -1.07 4.47
C SER A 183 -23.01 -2.28 4.85
N SER A 184 -23.03 -3.30 4.01
CA SER A 184 -22.20 -4.50 4.12
C SER A 184 -21.73 -4.93 2.74
N TYR A 185 -20.57 -5.57 2.69
CA TYR A 185 -20.03 -6.14 1.47
C TYR A 185 -20.29 -7.64 1.43
N PHE A 186 -20.84 -8.10 0.32
CA PHE A 186 -21.03 -9.53 0.04
C PHE A 186 -20.37 -9.84 -1.29
N LEU A 187 -19.54 -10.87 -1.30
CA LEU A 187 -19.05 -11.41 -2.57
C LEU A 187 -20.11 -12.33 -3.14
N GLN A 188 -20.47 -12.08 -4.39
CA GLN A 188 -21.33 -13.01 -5.12
C GLN A 188 -20.51 -14.27 -5.42
N SER A 189 -21.00 -15.43 -5.00
CA SER A 189 -20.44 -16.70 -5.45
C SER A 189 -20.74 -16.85 -6.94
N GLY A 190 -19.68 -16.88 -7.77
CA GLY A 190 -19.79 -17.26 -9.17
C GLY A 190 -20.11 -18.74 -9.33
#